data_e0fd06d7c855c73f33edc0df2baa5d78
#
_entry.id   e0fd06d7c855c73f33edc0df2baa5d78
#
_cell.length_a   1.000
_cell.length_b   1.000
_cell.length_c   1.000
_cell.angle_alpha   90.00
_cell.angle_beta   90.00
_cell.angle_gamma   90.00
#
_symmetry.space_group_name_H-M   'P 1'
#
loop_
_entity.id
_entity.type
_entity.pdbx_description
1 polymer ?
#
loop_
_entity_poly.entity_id
_entity_poly.type
_entity_poly.pdbx_seq_one_letter_code
_entity_poly.pdbx_strand_id
1 'polypeptide(L)'
;MKKIISMITILFVSMIITNSSTETVCAAQAQNQEKENSAVTLPEGEYLVEVQLSGGSGRASVTSPATLYVREEGATVQLEWSSPYYDYMTLDGETYYPVNTEGNSVFELPVAAFDTEIAVTADTTAMSVPHEIDYTICLVGDSIEKREEKPMEVVAVIYIAAVIAAGTIAWCAFRKRRKQKK
;
A
#
# COMPACT_ATOMS: atom_id res chain seq x y z
N MET A 1 -8.87 -48.79 39.41
CA MET A 1 -9.21 -48.76 37.95
C MET A 1 -10.18 -47.67 37.53
N LYS A 2 -10.63 -46.76 38.45
CA LYS A 2 -11.58 -45.67 38.10
C LYS A 2 -10.93 -44.28 37.89
N LYS A 3 -9.61 -44.15 38.05
CA LYS A 3 -8.90 -42.85 37.89
C LYS A 3 -8.12 -42.68 36.56
N ILE A 4 -8.06 -43.68 35.71
CA ILE A 4 -7.31 -43.66 34.46
C ILE A 4 -8.23 -43.29 33.26
N ILE A 5 -9.53 -43.51 33.40
CA ILE A 5 -10.52 -43.22 32.33
C ILE A 5 -10.85 -41.73 32.24
N SER A 6 -10.64 -40.96 33.34
CA SER A 6 -10.92 -39.51 33.35
C SER A 6 -9.85 -38.64 32.69
N MET A 7 -8.65 -39.17 32.43
CA MET A 7 -7.57 -38.38 31.78
C MET A 7 -7.54 -38.49 30.24
N ILE A 8 -8.22 -39.49 29.69
CA ILE A 8 -8.21 -39.71 28.21
C ILE A 8 -9.30 -38.90 27.52
N THR A 9 -10.34 -38.47 28.22
CA THR A 9 -11.43 -37.67 27.66
C THR A 9 -11.09 -36.17 27.53
N ILE A 10 -10.03 -35.69 28.17
CA ILE A 10 -9.63 -34.27 28.09
C ILE A 10 -8.65 -34.01 26.92
N LEU A 11 -8.06 -35.07 26.36
CA LEU A 11 -7.04 -34.93 25.28
C LEU A 11 -7.62 -34.97 23.87
N PHE A 12 -8.94 -35.15 23.70
CA PHE A 12 -9.57 -35.27 22.38
C PHE A 12 -10.43 -34.07 21.97
N VAL A 13 -10.50 -33.01 22.77
CA VAL A 13 -11.26 -31.78 22.46
C VAL A 13 -10.37 -30.65 21.93
N SER A 14 -9.06 -30.85 21.87
CA SER A 14 -8.11 -29.78 21.47
C SER A 14 -7.61 -29.83 20.03
N MET A 15 -8.28 -30.53 19.13
CA MET A 15 -7.80 -30.64 17.74
C MET A 15 -8.90 -30.42 16.71
N ILE A 16 -9.67 -29.37 16.86
CA ILE A 16 -10.46 -28.79 15.77
C ILE A 16 -10.23 -27.28 15.77
N ILE A 17 -9.03 -26.86 15.40
CA ILE A 17 -8.82 -25.54 14.86
C ILE A 17 -8.65 -25.75 13.37
N THR A 18 -9.77 -25.78 12.70
CA THR A 18 -9.88 -25.76 11.26
C THR A 18 -9.38 -24.46 10.72
N ASN A 19 -8.55 -24.57 9.68
CA ASN A 19 -8.30 -23.57 8.68
C ASN A 19 -9.53 -22.69 8.44
N SER A 20 -9.51 -21.49 8.94
CA SER A 20 -10.32 -20.41 8.40
C SER A 20 -9.45 -19.68 7.40
N SER A 21 -9.76 -19.93 6.14
CA SER A 21 -9.36 -19.17 4.98
C SER A 21 -9.48 -17.68 5.28
N THR A 22 -8.45 -16.93 4.96
CA THR A 22 -8.44 -15.48 4.92
C THR A 22 -9.31 -15.01 3.76
N GLU A 23 -10.61 -15.20 3.86
CA GLU A 23 -11.57 -14.58 2.95
C GLU A 23 -12.21 -13.39 3.66
N THR A 24 -11.87 -12.22 3.14
CA THR A 24 -12.66 -11.00 3.20
C THR A 24 -12.80 -10.37 4.59
N VAL A 25 -11.74 -9.68 5.03
CA VAL A 25 -11.77 -8.86 6.25
C VAL A 25 -12.82 -7.74 6.14
N CYS A 26 -13.02 -7.15 4.95
CA CYS A 26 -14.00 -6.08 4.76
C CYS A 26 -15.46 -6.54 4.81
N ALA A 27 -15.80 -7.76 4.39
CA ALA A 27 -17.19 -8.21 4.37
C ALA A 27 -17.70 -8.77 5.71
N ALA A 28 -16.80 -9.20 6.62
CA ALA A 28 -17.19 -9.83 7.89
C ALA A 28 -17.47 -8.83 9.03
N GLN A 29 -17.04 -7.58 8.90
CA GLN A 29 -17.18 -6.57 9.96
C GLN A 29 -18.44 -5.70 9.83
N ALA A 30 -19.17 -5.80 8.71
CA ALA A 30 -20.37 -4.99 8.46
C ALA A 30 -21.56 -5.29 9.39
N GLN A 31 -21.49 -6.27 10.29
CA GLN A 31 -22.66 -6.70 11.06
C GLN A 31 -22.67 -6.35 12.56
N ASN A 32 -21.64 -5.75 13.13
CA ASN A 32 -21.64 -5.50 14.58
C ASN A 32 -20.73 -4.36 15.05
N GLN A 33 -20.74 -3.20 14.40
CA GLN A 33 -20.23 -1.99 15.07
C GLN A 33 -21.08 -0.78 14.68
N GLU A 34 -21.73 -0.22 15.67
CA GLU A 34 -22.11 1.17 15.74
C GLU A 34 -20.91 2.00 15.24
N LYS A 35 -21.12 2.71 14.13
CA LYS A 35 -20.11 3.42 13.35
C LYS A 35 -19.51 4.54 14.20
N GLU A 36 -18.52 4.23 15.00
CA GLU A 36 -17.60 5.26 15.48
C GLU A 36 -16.81 5.70 14.24
N ASN A 37 -17.07 6.92 13.82
CA ASN A 37 -16.42 7.57 12.69
C ASN A 37 -14.92 7.63 13.00
N SER A 38 -14.17 6.61 12.57
CA SER A 38 -12.71 6.55 12.74
C SER A 38 -12.09 7.57 11.80
N ALA A 39 -12.18 8.85 12.19
CA ALA A 39 -11.40 9.90 11.58
C ALA A 39 -9.93 9.44 11.56
N VAL A 40 -9.27 9.63 10.45
CA VAL A 40 -7.84 9.30 10.28
C VAL A 40 -7.03 10.04 11.35
N THR A 41 -6.65 9.35 12.42
CA THR A 41 -5.92 9.93 13.56
C THR A 41 -4.42 9.59 13.48
N LEU A 42 -3.88 9.53 12.25
CA LEU A 42 -2.46 9.27 12.03
C LEU A 42 -1.67 10.59 12.08
N PRO A 43 -0.44 10.59 12.62
CA PRO A 43 0.48 11.73 12.47
C PRO A 43 0.76 12.03 11.00
N GLU A 44 1.10 13.29 10.69
CA GLU A 44 1.52 13.65 9.35
C GLU A 44 2.69 12.79 8.85
N GLY A 45 2.61 12.42 7.56
CA GLY A 45 3.63 11.60 6.93
C GLY A 45 3.11 10.79 5.75
N GLU A 46 4.03 10.01 5.19
CA GLU A 46 3.73 9.03 4.16
C GLU A 46 3.62 7.63 4.78
N TYR A 47 2.62 6.89 4.35
CA TYR A 47 2.32 5.54 4.81
C TYR A 47 2.07 4.63 3.62
N LEU A 48 2.16 3.34 3.84
CA LEU A 48 1.69 2.30 2.94
C LEU A 48 0.43 1.68 3.54
N VAL A 49 -0.57 1.40 2.73
CA VAL A 49 -1.84 0.79 3.16
C VAL A 49 -2.28 -0.24 2.13
N GLU A 50 -2.71 -1.41 2.58
CA GLU A 50 -3.29 -2.40 1.68
C GLU A 50 -4.65 -1.95 1.18
N VAL A 51 -4.86 -2.13 -0.14
CA VAL A 51 -6.09 -1.78 -0.84
C VAL A 51 -6.74 -3.03 -1.37
N GLN A 52 -7.99 -3.22 -1.03
CA GLN A 52 -8.84 -4.26 -1.61
C GLN A 52 -9.80 -3.60 -2.60
N LEU A 53 -9.80 -4.12 -3.84
CA LEU A 53 -10.69 -3.68 -4.91
C LEU A 53 -11.67 -4.80 -5.23
N SER A 54 -12.95 -4.47 -5.31
CA SER A 54 -13.99 -5.37 -5.77
C SER A 54 -14.90 -4.69 -6.79
N GLY A 55 -15.68 -5.47 -7.54
CA GLY A 55 -16.58 -4.95 -8.58
C GLY A 55 -16.05 -5.12 -10.00
N GLY A 56 -16.74 -4.49 -10.94
CA GLY A 56 -16.47 -4.60 -12.35
C GLY A 56 -16.48 -6.05 -12.87
N SER A 57 -15.64 -6.34 -13.85
CA SER A 57 -15.49 -7.70 -14.42
C SER A 57 -14.48 -8.58 -13.69
N GLY A 58 -13.88 -8.10 -12.61
CA GLY A 58 -12.80 -8.77 -11.87
C GLY A 58 -11.43 -8.81 -12.59
N ARG A 59 -11.29 -8.08 -13.71
CA ARG A 59 -10.02 -8.00 -14.47
C ARG A 59 -9.18 -6.79 -14.09
N ALA A 60 -9.80 -5.75 -13.56
CA ALA A 60 -9.12 -4.56 -13.09
C ALA A 60 -8.51 -4.82 -11.72
N SER A 61 -7.37 -4.21 -11.46
CA SER A 61 -6.73 -4.20 -10.15
C SER A 61 -6.08 -2.85 -9.91
N VAL A 62 -5.82 -2.55 -8.65
CA VAL A 62 -4.99 -1.43 -8.20
C VAL A 62 -3.74 -1.96 -7.55
N THR A 63 -2.67 -1.16 -7.57
CA THR A 63 -1.43 -1.51 -6.88
C THR A 63 -1.68 -1.50 -5.36
N SER A 64 -1.32 -2.61 -4.71
CA SER A 64 -1.40 -2.75 -3.26
C SER A 64 -0.05 -3.31 -2.73
N PRO A 65 0.52 -2.73 -1.66
CA PRO A 65 0.02 -1.58 -0.93
C PRO A 65 0.09 -0.26 -1.72
N ALA A 66 -0.86 0.64 -1.46
CA ALA A 66 -0.91 1.99 -2.01
C ALA A 66 -0.24 3.00 -1.07
N THR A 67 0.16 4.16 -1.60
CA THR A 67 0.71 5.24 -0.78
C THR A 67 -0.41 6.09 -0.19
N LEU A 68 -0.38 6.29 1.12
CA LEU A 68 -1.27 7.15 1.87
C LEU A 68 -0.50 8.36 2.36
N TYR A 69 -0.97 9.53 2.00
CA TYR A 69 -0.44 10.82 2.48
C TYR A 69 -1.36 11.36 3.57
N VAL A 70 -0.80 11.63 4.74
CA VAL A 70 -1.52 12.29 5.85
C VAL A 70 -0.94 13.68 6.01
N ARG A 71 -1.79 14.71 5.88
CA ARG A 71 -1.45 16.14 5.96
C ARG A 71 -2.42 16.83 6.90
N GLU A 72 -2.13 18.09 7.27
CA GLU A 72 -3.04 18.90 8.10
C GLU A 72 -4.46 19.01 7.53
N GLU A 73 -4.59 18.98 6.20
CA GLU A 73 -5.86 19.14 5.47
C GLU A 73 -6.66 17.82 5.40
N GLY A 74 -6.06 16.69 5.75
CA GLY A 74 -6.67 15.35 5.69
C GLY A 74 -5.75 14.28 5.13
N ALA A 75 -6.31 13.11 4.93
CA ALA A 75 -5.61 11.97 4.34
C ALA A 75 -6.02 11.77 2.88
N THR A 76 -5.05 11.43 2.04
CA THR A 76 -5.23 11.16 0.60
C THR A 76 -4.52 9.87 0.24
N VAL A 77 -5.19 8.95 -0.44
CA VAL A 77 -4.58 7.72 -0.97
C VAL A 77 -4.27 7.86 -2.46
N GLN A 78 -3.08 7.45 -2.86
CA GLN A 78 -2.68 7.39 -4.26
C GLN A 78 -2.90 5.99 -4.80
N LEU A 79 -3.89 5.85 -5.69
CA LEU A 79 -4.28 4.60 -6.32
C LEU A 79 -3.74 4.51 -7.73
N GLU A 80 -2.88 3.53 -7.99
CA GLU A 80 -2.42 3.21 -9.33
C GLU A 80 -3.20 2.00 -9.88
N TRP A 81 -3.91 2.22 -10.98
CA TRP A 81 -4.63 1.16 -11.70
C TRP A 81 -3.68 0.26 -12.49
N SER A 82 -4.13 -0.93 -12.82
CA SER A 82 -3.38 -1.87 -13.69
C SER A 82 -3.42 -1.48 -15.18
N SER A 83 -3.96 -0.32 -15.54
CA SER A 83 -4.14 0.13 -16.92
C SER A 83 -4.02 1.65 -17.05
N PRO A 84 -3.48 2.16 -18.18
CA PRO A 84 -3.41 3.59 -18.48
C PRO A 84 -4.71 4.17 -19.06
N TYR A 85 -5.78 3.39 -19.15
CA TYR A 85 -7.00 3.77 -19.86
C TYR A 85 -8.13 4.25 -18.95
N TYR A 86 -7.85 4.50 -17.66
CA TYR A 86 -8.81 5.15 -16.78
C TYR A 86 -8.61 6.65 -16.85
N ASP A 87 -9.60 7.39 -17.28
CA ASP A 87 -9.52 8.83 -17.53
C ASP A 87 -10.19 9.68 -16.46
N TYR A 88 -11.12 9.14 -15.68
CA TYR A 88 -11.59 9.76 -14.44
C TYR A 88 -12.17 8.73 -13.46
N MET A 89 -12.28 9.14 -12.21
CA MET A 89 -13.00 8.44 -11.15
C MET A 89 -13.99 9.38 -10.48
N THR A 90 -15.12 8.84 -10.02
CA THR A 90 -16.10 9.60 -9.23
C THR A 90 -16.22 8.98 -7.85
N LEU A 91 -16.12 9.82 -6.83
CA LEU A 91 -16.30 9.47 -5.43
C LEU A 91 -17.20 10.52 -4.77
N ASP A 92 -18.29 10.09 -4.12
CA ASP A 92 -19.26 10.96 -3.45
C ASP A 92 -19.81 12.11 -4.32
N GLY A 93 -19.86 11.90 -5.65
CA GLY A 93 -20.32 12.88 -6.63
C GLY A 93 -19.26 13.88 -7.10
N GLU A 94 -18.04 13.80 -6.60
CA GLU A 94 -16.88 14.56 -7.07
C GLU A 94 -16.08 13.74 -8.09
N THR A 95 -15.54 14.43 -9.11
CA THR A 95 -14.77 13.79 -10.18
C THR A 95 -13.28 14.05 -9.99
N TYR A 96 -12.49 12.97 -10.03
CA TYR A 96 -11.04 12.97 -9.90
C TYR A 96 -10.41 12.54 -11.21
N TYR A 97 -9.35 13.23 -11.61
CA TYR A 97 -8.59 12.92 -12.82
C TYR A 97 -7.22 12.34 -12.47
N PRO A 98 -6.60 11.58 -13.39
CA PRO A 98 -5.25 11.06 -13.17
C PRO A 98 -4.25 12.18 -12.90
N VAL A 99 -3.38 11.98 -11.91
CA VAL A 99 -2.32 12.93 -11.54
C VAL A 99 -1.04 12.76 -12.37
N ASN A 100 -0.97 11.69 -13.19
CA ASN A 100 0.15 11.40 -14.06
C ASN A 100 -0.27 11.47 -15.54
N THR A 101 0.72 11.63 -16.44
CA THR A 101 0.51 11.68 -17.89
C THR A 101 1.10 10.48 -18.63
N GLU A 102 1.90 9.67 -17.96
CA GLU A 102 2.55 8.48 -18.53
C GLU A 102 2.43 7.29 -17.60
N GLY A 103 2.41 6.08 -18.14
CA GLY A 103 2.24 4.85 -17.39
C GLY A 103 0.78 4.53 -17.09
N ASN A 104 0.55 3.72 -16.08
CA ASN A 104 -0.79 3.38 -15.61
C ASN A 104 -1.46 4.60 -14.97
N SER A 105 -2.80 4.66 -15.05
CA SER A 105 -3.55 5.78 -14.47
C SER A 105 -3.43 5.80 -12.95
N VAL A 106 -3.01 6.95 -12.40
CA VAL A 106 -2.83 7.17 -10.96
C VAL A 106 -3.77 8.25 -10.49
N PHE A 107 -4.56 7.97 -9.45
CA PHE A 107 -5.52 8.90 -8.86
C PHE A 107 -5.19 9.20 -7.41
N GLU A 108 -5.45 10.41 -6.97
CA GLU A 108 -5.41 10.80 -5.56
C GLU A 108 -6.83 11.00 -5.06
N LEU A 109 -7.25 10.16 -4.11
CA LEU A 109 -8.59 10.19 -3.53
C LEU A 109 -8.54 10.53 -2.04
N PRO A 110 -9.47 11.35 -1.53
CA PRO A 110 -9.55 11.63 -0.10
C PRO A 110 -9.97 10.37 0.67
N VAL A 111 -9.42 10.20 1.86
CA VAL A 111 -9.69 9.07 2.76
C VAL A 111 -10.41 9.58 3.99
N ALA A 112 -11.68 9.22 4.14
CA ALA A 112 -12.49 9.57 5.31
C ALA A 112 -12.36 8.54 6.45
N ALA A 113 -12.22 7.26 6.11
CA ALA A 113 -12.15 6.17 7.08
C ALA A 113 -11.42 4.95 6.50
N PHE A 114 -10.88 4.11 7.41
CA PHE A 114 -10.34 2.79 7.09
C PHE A 114 -11.37 1.70 7.39
N ASP A 115 -11.12 0.48 6.89
CA ASP A 115 -11.95 -0.71 7.11
C ASP A 115 -13.43 -0.50 6.73
N THR A 116 -13.65 0.42 5.78
CA THR A 116 -14.99 0.78 5.28
C THR A 116 -15.01 0.62 3.77
N GLU A 117 -16.09 0.07 3.26
CA GLU A 117 -16.33 -0.02 1.82
C GLU A 117 -16.66 1.36 1.25
N ILE A 118 -15.86 1.81 0.28
CA ILE A 118 -15.98 3.07 -0.43
C ILE A 118 -16.43 2.78 -1.85
N ALA A 119 -17.63 3.19 -2.21
CA ALA A 119 -18.14 3.05 -3.57
C ALA A 119 -17.51 4.12 -4.47
N VAL A 120 -16.93 3.70 -5.59
CA VAL A 120 -16.35 4.57 -6.61
C VAL A 120 -16.81 4.12 -7.99
N THR A 121 -16.96 5.06 -8.91
CA THR A 121 -17.17 4.75 -10.33
C THR A 121 -15.90 5.18 -11.08
N ALA A 122 -15.37 4.32 -11.95
CA ALA A 122 -14.21 4.65 -12.78
C ALA A 122 -14.57 4.49 -14.26
N ASP A 123 -14.27 5.52 -15.06
CA ASP A 123 -14.45 5.46 -16.51
C ASP A 123 -13.21 4.90 -17.19
N THR A 124 -13.41 4.03 -18.19
CA THR A 124 -12.31 3.47 -18.96
C THR A 124 -12.56 3.59 -20.46
N THR A 125 -11.52 4.01 -21.15
CA THR A 125 -11.50 4.15 -22.62
C THR A 125 -10.89 2.94 -23.33
N ALA A 126 -10.56 1.87 -22.59
CA ALA A 126 -9.91 0.66 -23.14
C ALA A 126 -10.69 -0.02 -24.29
N MET A 127 -11.99 0.18 -24.36
CA MET A 127 -12.87 -0.43 -25.39
C MET A 127 -13.28 0.55 -26.50
N SER A 128 -12.54 1.62 -26.74
CA SER A 128 -12.80 2.65 -27.74
C SER A 128 -14.06 3.51 -27.51
N VAL A 129 -14.86 3.17 -26.51
CA VAL A 129 -16.01 3.96 -26.04
C VAL A 129 -15.85 4.10 -24.54
N PRO A 130 -15.97 5.32 -23.98
CA PRO A 130 -15.97 5.53 -22.54
C PRO A 130 -16.99 4.64 -21.86
N HIS A 131 -16.59 3.99 -20.77
CA HIS A 131 -17.44 3.03 -20.06
C HIS A 131 -17.21 3.15 -18.56
N GLU A 132 -18.22 3.67 -17.88
CA GLU A 132 -18.25 3.76 -16.42
C GLU A 132 -18.49 2.39 -15.80
N ILE A 133 -17.67 2.06 -14.80
CA ILE A 133 -17.73 0.79 -14.10
C ILE A 133 -17.71 1.07 -12.60
N ASP A 134 -18.63 0.47 -11.88
CA ASP A 134 -18.72 0.58 -10.44
C ASP A 134 -17.76 -0.39 -9.76
N TYR A 135 -17.01 0.14 -8.81
CA TYR A 135 -16.08 -0.57 -7.96
C TYR A 135 -16.33 -0.24 -6.49
N THR A 136 -15.82 -1.09 -5.64
CA THR A 136 -15.74 -0.86 -4.20
C THR A 136 -14.29 -0.98 -3.76
N ILE A 137 -13.81 0.01 -3.03
CA ILE A 137 -12.46 0.08 -2.48
C ILE A 137 -12.56 -0.04 -0.96
N CYS A 138 -11.68 -0.82 -0.35
CA CYS A 138 -11.50 -0.88 1.08
C CYS A 138 -10.01 -0.71 1.41
N LEU A 139 -9.71 0.22 2.30
CA LEU A 139 -8.37 0.46 2.83
C LEU A 139 -8.26 -0.26 4.16
N VAL A 140 -7.32 -1.21 4.27
CA VAL A 140 -7.16 -2.07 5.46
C VAL A 140 -6.38 -1.33 6.54
N GLY A 141 -7.05 -0.91 7.60
CA GLY A 141 -6.45 -0.10 8.68
C GLY A 141 -5.30 -0.80 9.41
N ASP A 142 -5.42 -2.10 9.65
CA ASP A 142 -4.38 -2.90 10.33
C ASP A 142 -3.09 -3.06 9.49
N SER A 143 -3.13 -2.75 8.18
CA SER A 143 -1.98 -2.86 7.27
C SER A 143 -1.13 -1.60 7.20
N ILE A 144 -1.52 -0.53 7.88
CA ILE A 144 -0.87 0.77 7.74
C ILE A 144 0.53 0.74 8.31
N GLU A 145 1.53 0.94 7.44
CA GLU A 145 2.93 1.03 7.80
C GLU A 145 3.49 2.40 7.43
N LYS A 146 4.23 3.03 8.34
CA LYS A 146 4.91 4.29 8.04
C LYS A 146 6.02 4.05 7.03
N ARG A 147 5.99 4.78 5.91
CA ARG A 147 7.05 4.74 4.92
C ARG A 147 8.29 5.42 5.49
N GLU A 148 9.35 4.63 5.73
CA GLU A 148 10.64 5.18 6.11
C GLU A 148 11.29 5.81 4.87
N GLU A 149 11.29 7.12 4.80
CA GLU A 149 12.15 7.85 3.87
C GLU A 149 13.60 7.59 4.29
N LYS A 150 14.36 6.87 3.48
CA LYS A 150 15.82 6.84 3.63
C LYS A 150 16.30 8.26 3.33
N PRO A 151 16.78 9.00 4.33
CA PRO A 151 17.18 10.39 4.11
C PRO A 151 18.21 10.43 2.97
N MET A 152 17.93 11.19 1.92
CA MET A 152 18.84 11.36 0.77
C MET A 152 20.26 11.77 1.19
N GLU A 153 20.39 12.39 2.35
CA GLU A 153 21.68 12.72 2.96
C GLU A 153 22.57 11.50 3.20
N VAL A 154 22.02 10.36 3.65
CA VAL A 154 22.80 9.13 3.89
C VAL A 154 23.35 8.58 2.58
N VAL A 155 22.55 8.57 1.52
CA VAL A 155 22.97 8.09 0.19
C VAL A 155 24.04 9.04 -0.40
N ALA A 156 23.84 10.34 -0.27
CA ALA A 156 24.80 11.35 -0.72
C ALA A 156 26.15 11.23 0.05
N VAL A 157 26.11 11.05 1.36
CA VAL A 157 27.32 10.87 2.18
C VAL A 157 28.09 9.60 1.79
N ILE A 158 27.38 8.48 1.55
CA ILE A 158 28.03 7.23 1.10
C ILE A 158 28.69 7.43 -0.27
N TYR A 159 28.01 8.13 -1.20
CA TYR A 159 28.54 8.37 -2.53
C TYR A 159 29.77 9.28 -2.50
N ILE A 160 29.72 10.36 -1.71
CA ILE A 160 30.87 11.27 -1.52
C ILE A 160 32.05 10.53 -0.90
N ALA A 161 31.82 9.71 0.14
CA ALA A 161 32.88 8.91 0.76
C ALA A 161 33.53 7.92 -0.23
N ALA A 162 32.73 7.27 -1.08
CA ALA A 162 33.24 6.36 -2.12
C ALA A 162 34.09 7.08 -3.16
N VAL A 163 33.70 8.27 -3.60
CA VAL A 163 34.47 9.09 -4.56
C VAL A 163 35.80 9.55 -3.96
N ILE A 164 35.81 9.97 -2.69
CA ILE A 164 37.04 10.37 -1.98
C ILE A 164 37.99 9.17 -1.84
N ALA A 165 37.47 7.99 -1.46
CA ALA A 165 38.28 6.78 -1.33
C ALA A 165 38.87 6.35 -2.69
N ALA A 166 38.14 6.40 -3.77
CA ALA A 166 38.64 6.11 -5.11
C ALA A 166 39.74 7.11 -5.55
N GLY A 167 39.54 8.40 -5.28
CA GLY A 167 40.49 9.44 -5.58
C GLY A 167 41.81 9.28 -4.80
N THR A 168 41.77 8.93 -3.52
CA THR A 168 42.96 8.70 -2.70
C THR A 168 43.76 7.48 -3.16
N ILE A 169 43.10 6.39 -3.53
CA ILE A 169 43.74 5.19 -4.07
C ILE A 169 44.44 5.50 -5.40
N ALA A 170 43.79 6.22 -6.30
CA ALA A 170 44.33 6.60 -7.61
C ALA A 170 45.56 7.53 -7.41
N TRP A 171 45.50 8.50 -6.48
CA TRP A 171 46.58 9.40 -6.19
C TRP A 171 47.78 8.67 -5.57
N CYS A 172 47.57 7.75 -4.64
CA CYS A 172 48.60 6.92 -4.06
C CYS A 172 49.33 6.04 -5.10
N ALA A 173 48.53 5.42 -6.01
CA ALA A 173 49.07 4.62 -7.11
C ALA A 173 49.92 5.47 -8.07
N PHE A 174 49.46 6.66 -8.42
CA PHE A 174 50.19 7.62 -9.27
C PHE A 174 51.52 8.09 -8.60
N ARG A 175 51.49 8.41 -7.30
CA ARG A 175 52.67 8.79 -6.55
C ARG A 175 53.73 7.67 -6.47
N LYS A 176 53.28 6.40 -6.34
CA LYS A 176 54.13 5.21 -6.33
C LYS A 176 54.84 5.02 -7.68
N ARG A 177 54.12 5.20 -8.80
CA ARG A 177 54.70 5.11 -10.16
C ARG A 177 55.75 6.18 -10.45
N ARG A 178 55.60 7.40 -9.90
CA ARG A 178 56.60 8.46 -10.07
C ARG A 178 57.90 8.17 -9.30
N LYS A 179 57.87 7.49 -8.17
CA LYS A 179 59.06 7.10 -7.40
C LYS A 179 59.88 5.96 -8.05
N GLN A 180 59.25 5.15 -8.89
CA GLN A 180 59.96 4.06 -9.59
C GLN A 180 60.67 4.49 -10.89
N LYS A 181 60.41 5.72 -11.38
CA LYS A 181 61.06 6.28 -12.59
C LYS A 181 62.25 7.20 -12.31
N LYS A 182 62.67 7.33 -11.04
CA LYS A 182 63.90 7.97 -10.63
C LYS A 182 64.93 6.92 -10.15
#